data_a8e0a9f84ac9f2d9750c5e72d1aa54fd
#
_entry.id   a8e0a9f84ac9f2d9750c5e72d1aa54fd
#
_cell.length_a   1.000
_cell.length_b   1.000
_cell.length_c   1.000
_cell.angle_alpha   90.00
_cell.angle_beta   90.00
_cell.angle_gamma   90.00
#
_symmetry.space_group_name_H-M   'P 1'
#
loop_
_entity.id
_entity.type
_entity.pdbx_description
1 polymer ?
#
loop_
_entity_poly.entity_id
_entity_poly.type
_entity_poly.pdbx_seq_one_letter_code
_entity_poly.pdbx_strand_id
1 'polypeptide(L)'
;MPVLNKVKFFDSTLRDGSHAVKQKIYPENIEAYCKRIDDAGMHTVIVGHGNGLGASSVQMGLCAIDEIEMLRIAKKNLRHTKLGTFVTVGFGTIKEHIVPAIQAGTEVFCIATHCTEADTMRKHLEYLGNVGKESYGVLMNIHLVTAEELLEQANCIQEYGADGIILMDSAGASTPEDVRKKVSLLYDKLSIEVGFHAHNNLGMAVSNAYTAIQNGASIIDGTVGGFGAGAGNCQLEALLALLMKENILTDAKLYPMLDAQKEIINDMFHYDKGVNSTCIVSGYAGVVSTFKNRVEQIAQDYKLDARDIFVELGKRKAIAGQDDLILEVAQFLVNKK
;
A
#
# COMPACT_ATOMS: atom_id res chain seq x y z
N MET A 1 -17.98 -12.40 -18.12
CA MET A 1 -17.57 -11.34 -17.18
C MET A 1 -17.77 -11.87 -15.78
N PRO A 2 -16.83 -11.73 -14.85
CA PRO A 2 -17.06 -12.11 -13.48
C PRO A 2 -18.32 -11.39 -12.96
N VAL A 3 -19.07 -12.04 -12.08
CA VAL A 3 -20.14 -11.37 -11.34
C VAL A 3 -19.44 -10.35 -10.45
N LEU A 4 -19.53 -9.07 -10.80
CA LEU A 4 -18.90 -8.00 -10.04
C LEU A 4 -19.54 -7.97 -8.65
N ASN A 5 -18.82 -8.50 -7.66
CA ASN A 5 -19.15 -8.31 -6.26
C ASN A 5 -19.02 -6.81 -5.93
N LYS A 6 -19.73 -6.38 -4.89
CA LYS A 6 -19.62 -5.03 -4.38
C LYS A 6 -18.18 -4.71 -4.01
N VAL A 7 -17.61 -3.63 -4.56
CA VAL A 7 -16.20 -3.26 -4.32
C VAL A 7 -16.05 -2.65 -2.93
N LYS A 8 -15.13 -3.20 -2.14
CA LYS A 8 -14.69 -2.70 -0.86
C LYS A 8 -13.51 -1.75 -1.04
N PHE A 9 -13.58 -0.56 -0.44
CA PHE A 9 -12.44 0.36 -0.38
C PHE A 9 -11.69 0.19 0.94
N PHE A 10 -10.40 -0.09 0.83
CA PHE A 10 -9.41 0.01 1.90
C PHE A 10 -8.66 1.31 1.71
N ASP A 11 -8.58 2.09 2.77
CA ASP A 11 -7.98 3.42 2.75
C ASP A 11 -6.68 3.43 3.55
N SER A 12 -5.56 3.45 2.84
CA SER A 12 -4.20 3.50 3.39
C SER A 12 -3.66 4.93 3.57
N THR A 13 -4.50 5.95 3.56
CA THR A 13 -4.05 7.36 3.66
C THR A 13 -3.24 7.63 4.92
N LEU A 14 -3.66 7.09 6.07
CA LEU A 14 -2.92 7.23 7.33
C LEU A 14 -1.85 6.14 7.56
N ARG A 15 -1.59 5.29 6.57
CA ARG A 15 -0.52 4.30 6.60
C ARG A 15 0.48 4.59 5.48
N ASP A 16 0.17 4.29 4.22
CA ASP A 16 1.06 4.53 3.08
C ASP A 16 1.35 6.03 2.88
N GLY A 17 0.33 6.87 3.07
CA GLY A 17 0.46 8.31 3.05
C GLY A 17 1.51 8.87 4.01
N SER A 18 1.80 8.19 5.11
CA SER A 18 2.80 8.62 6.09
C SER A 18 4.23 8.71 5.50
N HIS A 19 4.51 7.96 4.43
CA HIS A 19 5.78 8.10 3.69
C HIS A 19 5.97 9.50 3.09
N ALA A 20 4.90 10.14 2.62
CA ALA A 20 4.97 11.48 2.03
C ALA A 20 5.37 12.56 3.04
N VAL A 21 5.08 12.33 4.33
CA VAL A 21 5.35 13.26 5.44
C VAL A 21 6.41 12.72 6.41
N LYS A 22 7.28 11.82 5.94
CA LYS A 22 8.38 11.23 6.74
C LYS A 22 7.90 10.64 8.07
N GLN A 23 6.77 9.93 8.05
CA GLN A 23 6.09 9.32 9.19
C GLN A 23 5.54 10.33 10.23
N LYS A 24 5.46 11.62 9.90
CA LYS A 24 5.02 12.68 10.81
C LYS A 24 3.52 12.95 10.67
N ILE A 25 2.71 11.99 11.12
CA ILE A 25 1.27 12.14 11.29
C ILE A 25 1.01 12.35 12.79
N TYR A 26 0.40 13.49 13.14
CA TYR A 26 0.15 13.90 14.50
C TYR A 26 -1.28 13.54 14.94
N PRO A 27 -1.57 13.54 16.26
CA PRO A 27 -2.91 13.22 16.79
C PRO A 27 -4.05 13.99 16.12
N GLU A 28 -3.87 15.28 15.91
CA GLU A 28 -4.84 16.15 15.26
C GLU A 28 -5.11 15.77 13.81
N ASN A 29 -4.09 15.29 13.08
CA ASN A 29 -4.25 14.81 11.72
C ASN A 29 -5.09 13.53 11.68
N ILE A 30 -4.82 12.58 12.59
CA ILE A 30 -5.55 11.30 12.68
C ILE A 30 -7.01 11.57 13.05
N GLU A 31 -7.24 12.42 14.08
CA GLU A 31 -8.57 12.76 14.54
C GLU A 31 -9.39 13.44 13.43
N ALA A 32 -8.83 14.47 12.79
CA ALA A 32 -9.51 15.23 11.74
C ALA A 32 -9.83 14.31 10.54
N TYR A 33 -8.87 13.50 10.10
CA TYR A 33 -9.05 12.60 8.97
C TYR A 33 -10.11 11.53 9.27
N CYS A 34 -9.99 10.81 10.38
CA CYS A 34 -10.92 9.75 10.75
C CYS A 34 -12.35 10.25 10.88
N LYS A 35 -12.57 11.42 11.51
CA LYS A 35 -13.89 12.04 11.60
C LYS A 35 -14.49 12.35 10.23
N ARG A 36 -13.66 12.81 9.29
CA ARG A 36 -14.14 13.21 7.96
C ARG A 36 -14.43 11.99 7.07
N ILE A 37 -13.58 10.96 7.14
CA ILE A 37 -13.67 9.80 6.26
C ILE A 37 -14.68 8.74 6.76
N ASP A 38 -15.05 8.76 8.05
CA ASP A 38 -15.94 7.75 8.64
C ASP A 38 -17.31 7.68 7.96
N ASP A 39 -17.82 8.79 7.44
CA ASP A 39 -19.08 8.88 6.70
C ASP A 39 -18.93 8.52 5.21
N ALA A 40 -17.71 8.29 4.72
CA ALA A 40 -17.45 8.02 3.31
C ALA A 40 -17.80 6.59 2.88
N GLY A 41 -18.19 5.71 3.81
CA GLY A 41 -18.59 4.32 3.49
C GLY A 41 -17.40 3.43 3.09
N MET A 42 -16.20 3.73 3.61
CA MET A 42 -15.04 2.86 3.47
C MET A 42 -15.26 1.55 4.21
N HIS A 43 -14.71 0.44 3.70
CA HIS A 43 -14.70 -0.80 4.46
C HIS A 43 -13.71 -0.70 5.63
N THR A 44 -12.51 -0.20 5.36
CA THR A 44 -11.42 -0.14 6.34
C THR A 44 -10.57 1.11 6.15
N VAL A 45 -10.20 1.78 7.24
CA VAL A 45 -9.13 2.79 7.27
C VAL A 45 -7.91 2.16 7.93
N ILE A 46 -6.80 2.09 7.21
CA ILE A 46 -5.54 1.48 7.66
C ILE A 46 -4.65 2.57 8.25
N VAL A 47 -4.24 2.39 9.50
CA VAL A 47 -3.48 3.38 10.28
C VAL A 47 -2.19 2.77 10.79
N GLY A 48 -1.10 3.57 10.78
CA GLY A 48 0.19 3.18 11.33
C GLY A 48 1.38 3.78 10.58
N HIS A 49 2.57 3.28 10.86
CA HIS A 49 3.78 3.58 10.11
C HIS A 49 3.65 3.10 8.65
N GLY A 50 4.26 3.81 7.69
CA GLY A 50 4.19 3.47 6.26
C GLY A 50 4.60 2.02 5.94
N ASN A 51 5.59 1.51 6.65
CA ASN A 51 6.03 0.11 6.53
C ASN A 51 5.29 -0.85 7.49
N GLY A 52 4.25 -0.38 8.18
CA GLY A 52 3.45 -1.18 9.10
C GLY A 52 3.94 -1.15 10.56
N LEU A 53 3.17 -1.79 11.43
CA LEU A 53 3.42 -1.88 12.86
C LEU A 53 4.81 -2.44 13.19
N GLY A 54 5.50 -1.80 14.15
CA GLY A 54 6.83 -2.17 14.60
C GLY A 54 7.95 -1.62 13.73
N ALA A 55 7.63 -0.90 12.64
CA ALA A 55 8.65 -0.31 11.77
C ALA A 55 9.17 1.04 12.25
N SER A 56 8.51 1.70 13.22
CA SER A 56 8.93 2.99 13.76
C SER A 56 10.30 2.89 14.44
N SER A 57 11.34 3.30 13.74
CA SER A 57 12.75 3.18 14.18
C SER A 57 13.59 4.30 13.59
N VAL A 58 14.83 4.46 14.09
CA VAL A 58 15.79 5.42 13.51
C VAL A 58 16.11 5.08 12.07
N GLN A 59 16.12 3.79 11.72
CA GLN A 59 16.42 3.32 10.36
C GLN A 59 15.28 3.59 9.38
N MET A 60 14.03 3.31 9.78
CA MET A 60 12.86 3.40 8.89
C MET A 60 12.12 4.73 9.00
N GLY A 61 12.53 5.59 9.93
CA GLY A 61 11.85 6.82 10.30
C GLY A 61 10.97 6.62 11.53
N LEU A 62 11.05 7.57 12.47
CA LEU A 62 10.24 7.54 13.69
C LEU A 62 8.87 8.16 13.42
N CYS A 63 7.80 7.50 13.85
CA CYS A 63 6.48 8.09 13.94
C CYS A 63 6.49 9.34 14.84
N ALA A 64 5.50 10.22 14.67
CA ALA A 64 5.32 11.39 15.54
C ALA A 64 4.91 11.00 16.95
N ILE A 65 4.13 9.93 17.08
CA ILE A 65 3.65 9.34 18.33
C ILE A 65 3.75 7.81 18.26
N ASP A 66 3.52 7.15 19.39
CA ASP A 66 3.46 5.69 19.47
C ASP A 66 2.40 5.11 18.52
N GLU A 67 2.72 4.01 17.83
CA GLU A 67 1.85 3.43 16.81
C GLU A 67 0.54 2.88 17.40
N ILE A 68 0.56 2.34 18.62
CA ILE A 68 -0.65 1.87 19.30
C ILE A 68 -1.54 3.06 19.72
N GLU A 69 -0.93 4.20 20.06
CA GLU A 69 -1.68 5.43 20.33
C GLU A 69 -2.32 5.98 19.06
N MET A 70 -1.66 5.90 17.88
CA MET A 70 -2.28 6.23 16.59
C MET A 70 -3.57 5.43 16.39
N LEU A 71 -3.52 4.11 16.66
CA LEU A 71 -4.68 3.21 16.52
C LEU A 71 -5.81 3.58 17.51
N ARG A 72 -5.50 3.93 18.78
CA ARG A 72 -6.50 4.35 19.76
C ARG A 72 -7.21 5.63 19.34
N ILE A 73 -6.46 6.62 18.85
CA ILE A 73 -7.02 7.89 18.36
C ILE A 73 -7.93 7.62 17.16
N ALA A 74 -7.48 6.81 16.21
CA ALA A 74 -8.30 6.44 15.04
C ALA A 74 -9.59 5.72 15.46
N LYS A 75 -9.50 4.69 16.33
CA LYS A 75 -10.69 3.94 16.78
C LYS A 75 -11.71 4.81 17.48
N LYS A 76 -11.28 5.78 18.27
CA LYS A 76 -12.16 6.72 18.94
C LYS A 76 -13.00 7.58 17.97
N ASN A 77 -12.48 7.80 16.77
CA ASN A 77 -13.07 8.68 15.74
C ASN A 77 -13.72 7.93 14.56
N LEU A 78 -13.55 6.59 14.48
CA LEU A 78 -14.22 5.73 13.50
C LEU A 78 -15.40 5.00 14.18
N ARG A 79 -16.62 5.26 13.68
CA ARG A 79 -17.88 4.68 14.19
C ARG A 79 -18.47 3.64 13.24
N HIS A 80 -18.37 3.90 11.95
CA HIS A 80 -18.97 3.12 10.87
C HIS A 80 -17.94 2.32 10.09
N THR A 81 -16.71 2.82 10.00
CA THR A 81 -15.61 2.24 9.27
C THR A 81 -14.74 1.37 10.19
N LYS A 82 -14.34 0.21 9.73
CA LYS A 82 -13.42 -0.66 10.47
C LYS A 82 -12.04 -0.01 10.58
N LEU A 83 -11.42 -0.13 11.75
CA LEU A 83 -10.01 0.20 11.94
C LEU A 83 -9.16 -0.97 11.46
N GLY A 84 -8.25 -0.69 10.53
CA GLY A 84 -7.24 -1.62 10.04
C GLY A 84 -5.83 -1.19 10.39
N THR A 85 -4.90 -2.14 10.30
CA THR A 85 -3.47 -1.88 10.36
C THR A 85 -2.70 -2.77 9.41
N PHE A 86 -1.50 -2.34 9.04
CA PHE A 86 -0.59 -3.05 8.16
C PHE A 86 0.57 -3.62 8.99
N VAL A 87 0.99 -4.84 8.71
CA VAL A 87 2.07 -5.52 9.42
C VAL A 87 3.00 -6.16 8.41
N THR A 88 4.18 -5.60 8.20
CA THR A 88 5.20 -6.28 7.41
C THR A 88 5.90 -7.32 8.28
N VAL A 89 5.93 -8.55 7.78
CA VAL A 89 6.68 -9.63 8.45
C VAL A 89 8.15 -9.24 8.56
N GLY A 90 8.70 -9.38 9.75
CA GLY A 90 10.06 -8.91 10.08
C GLY A 90 10.08 -7.63 10.93
N PHE A 91 9.05 -6.77 10.86
CA PHE A 91 8.88 -5.64 11.79
C PHE A 91 7.88 -5.96 12.89
N GLY A 92 6.63 -6.25 12.52
CA GLY A 92 5.56 -6.51 13.47
C GLY A 92 5.55 -7.94 13.99
N THR A 93 5.56 -8.11 15.31
CA THR A 93 5.42 -9.41 15.98
C THR A 93 4.03 -9.58 16.57
N ILE A 94 3.62 -10.84 16.78
CA ILE A 94 2.29 -11.13 17.34
C ILE A 94 2.17 -10.53 18.75
N LYS A 95 3.10 -10.84 19.63
CA LYS A 95 3.02 -10.48 21.06
C LYS A 95 3.15 -8.99 21.30
N GLU A 96 4.14 -8.35 20.68
CA GLU A 96 4.50 -6.97 21.01
C GLU A 96 3.75 -5.95 20.15
N HIS A 97 3.12 -6.37 19.02
CA HIS A 97 2.47 -5.45 18.09
C HIS A 97 1.01 -5.81 17.79
N ILE A 98 0.73 -7.06 17.35
CA ILE A 98 -0.65 -7.45 16.97
C ILE A 98 -1.56 -7.50 18.19
N VAL A 99 -1.11 -8.10 19.29
CA VAL A 99 -1.92 -8.18 20.53
C VAL A 99 -2.28 -6.78 21.06
N PRO A 100 -1.34 -5.84 21.22
CA PRO A 100 -1.67 -4.46 21.60
C PRO A 100 -2.58 -3.74 20.58
N ALA A 101 -2.41 -3.98 19.28
CA ALA A 101 -3.28 -3.40 18.26
C ALA A 101 -4.72 -3.91 18.38
N ILE A 102 -4.92 -5.21 18.64
CA ILE A 102 -6.26 -5.77 18.93
C ILE A 102 -6.87 -5.10 20.15
N GLN A 103 -6.09 -4.90 21.21
CA GLN A 103 -6.54 -4.22 22.44
C GLN A 103 -6.86 -2.73 22.19
N ALA A 104 -6.20 -2.09 21.25
CA ALA A 104 -6.50 -0.73 20.80
C ALA A 104 -7.75 -0.63 19.92
N GLY A 105 -8.35 -1.77 19.54
CA GLY A 105 -9.61 -1.84 18.80
C GLY A 105 -9.45 -2.11 17.30
N THR A 106 -8.29 -2.56 16.84
CA THR A 106 -8.08 -2.97 15.44
C THR A 106 -8.91 -4.21 15.09
N GLU A 107 -9.57 -4.15 13.95
CA GLU A 107 -10.50 -5.18 13.46
C GLU A 107 -9.96 -5.91 12.25
N VAL A 108 -9.16 -5.23 11.41
CA VAL A 108 -8.63 -5.72 10.12
C VAL A 108 -7.11 -5.67 10.12
N PHE A 109 -6.47 -6.74 9.69
CA PHE A 109 -5.01 -6.86 9.62
C PHE A 109 -4.55 -7.20 8.20
N CYS A 110 -3.71 -6.35 7.61
CA CYS A 110 -3.03 -6.61 6.35
C CYS A 110 -1.62 -7.11 6.65
N ILE A 111 -1.36 -8.41 6.49
CA ILE A 111 -0.06 -9.03 6.75
C ILE A 111 0.72 -9.09 5.45
N ALA A 112 1.87 -8.43 5.40
CA ALA A 112 2.62 -8.20 4.16
C ALA A 112 3.99 -8.86 4.15
N THR A 113 4.36 -9.38 2.97
CA THR A 113 5.70 -9.90 2.69
C THR A 113 6.05 -9.72 1.21
N HIS A 114 7.30 -10.06 0.85
CA HIS A 114 7.69 -10.15 -0.55
C HIS A 114 6.85 -11.21 -1.28
N CYS A 115 6.58 -11.01 -2.57
CA CYS A 115 5.72 -11.88 -3.37
C CYS A 115 6.21 -13.33 -3.54
N THR A 116 7.37 -13.68 -2.99
CA THR A 116 7.96 -15.03 -3.00
C THR A 116 8.09 -15.65 -1.60
N GLU A 117 7.56 -15.00 -0.55
CA GLU A 117 7.84 -15.37 0.84
C GLU A 117 6.55 -15.51 1.69
N ALA A 118 5.46 -15.99 1.07
CA ALA A 118 4.16 -16.13 1.74
C ALA A 118 4.20 -17.05 2.97
N ASP A 119 5.12 -18.02 3.00
CA ASP A 119 5.32 -18.94 4.13
C ASP A 119 5.66 -18.21 5.45
N THR A 120 6.30 -17.04 5.35
CA THR A 120 6.65 -16.21 6.51
C THR A 120 5.43 -15.60 7.21
N MET A 121 4.29 -15.45 6.51
CA MET A 121 3.03 -14.93 7.06
C MET A 121 2.28 -15.94 7.94
N ARG A 122 2.58 -17.21 7.80
CA ARG A 122 1.78 -18.32 8.34
C ARG A 122 1.36 -18.11 9.80
N LYS A 123 2.30 -17.86 10.69
CA LYS A 123 2.01 -17.70 12.13
C LYS A 123 1.11 -16.51 12.43
N HIS A 124 1.24 -15.43 11.66
CA HIS A 124 0.44 -14.21 11.83
C HIS A 124 -1.01 -14.47 11.40
N LEU A 125 -1.23 -15.06 10.22
CA LEU A 125 -2.56 -15.37 9.69
C LEU A 125 -3.29 -16.41 10.54
N GLU A 126 -2.63 -17.53 10.88
CA GLU A 126 -3.19 -18.56 11.78
C GLU A 126 -3.58 -17.96 13.15
N TYR A 127 -2.74 -17.07 13.72
CA TYR A 127 -3.06 -16.40 14.98
C TYR A 127 -4.31 -15.52 14.86
N LEU A 128 -4.38 -14.67 13.82
CA LEU A 128 -5.51 -13.77 13.59
C LEU A 128 -6.82 -14.53 13.37
N GLY A 129 -6.80 -15.61 12.60
CA GLY A 129 -7.94 -16.52 12.43
C GLY A 129 -8.40 -17.13 13.75
N ASN A 130 -7.46 -17.60 14.59
CA ASN A 130 -7.78 -18.19 15.91
C ASN A 130 -8.42 -17.20 16.89
N VAL A 131 -8.10 -15.90 16.78
CA VAL A 131 -8.70 -14.86 17.63
C VAL A 131 -9.88 -14.14 16.95
N GLY A 132 -10.34 -14.64 15.80
CA GLY A 132 -11.52 -14.14 15.08
C GLY A 132 -11.34 -12.72 14.52
N LYS A 133 -10.14 -12.39 14.05
CA LYS A 133 -9.84 -11.09 13.38
C LYS A 133 -9.78 -11.27 11.88
N GLU A 134 -10.35 -10.31 11.17
CA GLU A 134 -10.32 -10.25 9.72
C GLU A 134 -8.88 -9.98 9.25
N SER A 135 -8.36 -10.81 8.32
CA SER A 135 -6.97 -10.74 7.89
C SER A 135 -6.80 -10.94 6.39
N TYR A 136 -5.89 -10.17 5.80
CA TYR A 136 -5.55 -10.21 4.38
C TYR A 136 -4.05 -10.39 4.23
N GLY A 137 -3.63 -11.37 3.40
CA GLY A 137 -2.23 -11.48 2.99
C GLY A 137 -1.92 -10.47 1.90
N VAL A 138 -0.82 -9.73 2.03
CA VAL A 138 -0.38 -8.74 1.03
C VAL A 138 0.91 -9.20 0.40
N LEU A 139 0.90 -9.48 -0.91
CA LEU A 139 2.09 -9.82 -1.68
C LEU A 139 2.66 -8.56 -2.34
N MET A 140 3.81 -8.09 -1.84
CA MET A 140 4.51 -6.91 -2.34
C MET A 140 5.40 -7.24 -3.55
N ASN A 141 5.71 -6.20 -4.36
CA ASN A 141 6.61 -6.32 -5.52
C ASN A 141 6.14 -7.32 -6.58
N ILE A 142 4.86 -7.42 -6.84
CA ILE A 142 4.25 -8.39 -7.77
C ILE A 142 4.81 -8.32 -9.19
N HIS A 143 5.46 -7.21 -9.59
CA HIS A 143 6.09 -7.06 -10.90
C HIS A 143 7.31 -7.97 -11.11
N LEU A 144 7.86 -8.56 -10.04
CA LEU A 144 9.06 -9.41 -10.09
C LEU A 144 8.77 -10.89 -10.43
N VAL A 145 7.50 -11.29 -10.39
CA VAL A 145 7.07 -12.70 -10.57
C VAL A 145 5.99 -12.84 -11.64
N THR A 146 5.85 -14.04 -12.18
CA THR A 146 4.77 -14.42 -13.10
C THR A 146 3.43 -14.54 -12.37
N ALA A 147 2.33 -14.68 -13.10
CA ALA A 147 1.02 -14.91 -12.51
C ALA A 147 0.93 -16.29 -11.81
N GLU A 148 1.59 -17.28 -12.38
CA GLU A 148 1.65 -18.66 -11.87
C GLU A 148 2.44 -18.73 -10.55
N GLU A 149 3.63 -18.12 -10.48
CA GLU A 149 4.41 -18.01 -9.25
C GLU A 149 3.63 -17.28 -8.16
N LEU A 150 2.90 -16.22 -8.54
CA LEU A 150 2.06 -15.48 -7.61
C LEU A 150 0.91 -16.33 -7.08
N LEU A 151 0.29 -17.19 -7.93
CA LEU A 151 -0.76 -18.11 -7.53
C LEU A 151 -0.25 -19.15 -6.51
N GLU A 152 0.96 -19.66 -6.66
CA GLU A 152 1.56 -20.58 -5.69
C GLU A 152 1.64 -19.95 -4.30
N GLN A 153 2.10 -18.69 -4.22
CA GLN A 153 2.16 -17.95 -2.96
C GLN A 153 0.77 -17.63 -2.40
N ALA A 154 -0.18 -17.31 -3.27
CA ALA A 154 -1.56 -17.01 -2.88
C ALA A 154 -2.29 -18.23 -2.30
N ASN A 155 -2.02 -19.44 -2.81
CA ASN A 155 -2.54 -20.67 -2.25
C ASN A 155 -2.08 -20.87 -0.80
N CYS A 156 -0.81 -20.60 -0.49
CA CYS A 156 -0.30 -20.66 0.89
C CYS A 156 -1.09 -19.70 1.81
N ILE A 157 -1.34 -18.46 1.37
CA ILE A 157 -2.09 -17.47 2.14
C ILE A 157 -3.51 -17.97 2.42
N GLN A 158 -4.18 -18.53 1.41
CA GLN A 158 -5.51 -19.13 1.58
C GLN A 158 -5.49 -20.32 2.57
N GLU A 159 -4.49 -21.19 2.48
CA GLU A 159 -4.32 -22.32 3.40
C GLU A 159 -4.06 -21.88 4.85
N TYR A 160 -3.45 -20.71 5.06
CA TYR A 160 -3.22 -20.14 6.39
C TYR A 160 -4.45 -19.46 6.98
N GLY A 161 -5.58 -19.46 6.27
CA GLY A 161 -6.87 -18.99 6.74
C GLY A 161 -7.11 -17.49 6.63
N ALA A 162 -6.45 -16.81 5.69
CA ALA A 162 -6.75 -15.41 5.38
C ALA A 162 -8.14 -15.26 4.74
N ASP A 163 -8.82 -14.16 5.00
CA ASP A 163 -10.10 -13.80 4.36
C ASP A 163 -9.92 -13.36 2.90
N GLY A 164 -8.72 -12.89 2.56
CA GLY A 164 -8.39 -12.48 1.20
C GLY A 164 -6.91 -12.21 0.99
N ILE A 165 -6.58 -11.84 -0.24
CA ILE A 165 -5.24 -11.49 -0.67
C ILE A 165 -5.24 -10.14 -1.39
N ILE A 166 -4.24 -9.30 -1.15
CA ILE A 166 -4.04 -8.03 -1.84
C ILE A 166 -2.73 -8.08 -2.62
N LEU A 167 -2.82 -7.89 -3.93
CA LEU A 167 -1.67 -7.78 -4.82
C LEU A 167 -1.16 -6.34 -4.81
N MET A 168 0.09 -6.12 -4.38
CA MET A 168 0.67 -4.78 -4.27
C MET A 168 1.69 -4.51 -5.38
N ASP A 169 1.35 -3.60 -6.30
CA ASP A 169 2.26 -3.05 -7.29
C ASP A 169 3.16 -1.99 -6.65
N SER A 170 4.13 -2.45 -5.85
CA SER A 170 5.00 -1.59 -5.02
C SER A 170 5.86 -0.61 -5.80
N ALA A 171 6.14 -0.90 -7.07
CA ALA A 171 6.92 -0.04 -7.95
C ALA A 171 6.06 0.85 -8.85
N GLY A 172 4.74 0.66 -8.88
CA GLY A 172 3.86 1.32 -9.85
C GLY A 172 4.28 1.02 -11.29
N ALA A 173 4.76 -0.20 -11.54
CA ALA A 173 5.37 -0.65 -12.79
C ALA A 173 4.45 -1.53 -13.63
N SER A 174 3.35 -2.01 -13.07
CA SER A 174 2.42 -2.91 -13.75
C SER A 174 1.66 -2.20 -14.87
N THR A 175 1.55 -2.87 -16.01
CA THR A 175 0.62 -2.47 -17.07
C THR A 175 -0.78 -3.01 -16.80
N PRO A 176 -1.84 -2.48 -17.42
CA PRO A 176 -3.18 -3.06 -17.31
C PRO A 176 -3.23 -4.55 -17.71
N GLU A 177 -2.43 -4.96 -18.69
CA GLU A 177 -2.35 -6.36 -19.11
C GLU A 177 -1.71 -7.27 -18.05
N ASP A 178 -0.67 -6.79 -17.34
CA ASP A 178 -0.07 -7.52 -16.22
C ASP A 178 -1.07 -7.71 -15.09
N VAL A 179 -1.82 -6.64 -14.76
CA VAL A 179 -2.88 -6.67 -13.74
C VAL A 179 -3.97 -7.65 -14.14
N ARG A 180 -4.44 -7.57 -15.40
CA ARG A 180 -5.47 -8.48 -15.91
C ARG A 180 -5.06 -9.94 -15.75
N LYS A 181 -3.86 -10.31 -16.18
CA LYS A 181 -3.36 -11.70 -16.11
C LYS A 181 -3.30 -12.21 -14.67
N LYS A 182 -2.70 -11.42 -13.77
CA LYS A 182 -2.51 -11.82 -12.37
C LYS A 182 -3.82 -11.91 -11.62
N VAL A 183 -4.66 -10.86 -11.72
CA VAL A 183 -5.93 -10.82 -10.98
C VAL A 183 -6.90 -11.87 -11.48
N SER A 184 -7.07 -12.02 -12.80
CA SER A 184 -8.00 -13.04 -13.34
C SER A 184 -7.59 -14.47 -12.94
N LEU A 185 -6.29 -14.79 -12.99
CA LEU A 185 -5.81 -16.11 -12.59
C LEU A 185 -6.10 -16.40 -11.11
N LEU A 186 -5.83 -15.43 -10.22
CA LEU A 186 -6.10 -15.60 -8.80
C LEU A 186 -7.61 -15.69 -8.52
N TYR A 187 -8.42 -14.84 -9.15
CA TYR A 187 -9.87 -14.87 -9.03
C TYR A 187 -10.47 -16.23 -9.45
N ASP A 188 -9.97 -16.81 -10.54
CA ASP A 188 -10.46 -18.10 -11.05
C ASP A 188 -10.02 -19.30 -10.19
N LYS A 189 -8.96 -19.18 -9.41
CA LYS A 189 -8.33 -20.30 -8.69
C LYS A 189 -8.51 -20.28 -7.18
N LEU A 190 -8.69 -19.10 -6.58
CA LEU A 190 -8.85 -18.95 -5.14
C LEU A 190 -10.32 -18.89 -4.74
N SER A 191 -10.61 -19.30 -3.51
CA SER A 191 -11.93 -19.17 -2.89
C SER A 191 -12.05 -17.97 -1.93
N ILE A 192 -10.93 -17.26 -1.68
CA ILE A 192 -10.85 -16.05 -0.88
C ILE A 192 -10.92 -14.79 -1.75
N GLU A 193 -11.18 -13.63 -1.14
CA GLU A 193 -11.26 -12.37 -1.85
C GLU A 193 -9.91 -11.95 -2.47
N VAL A 194 -9.97 -11.37 -3.67
CA VAL A 194 -8.78 -10.82 -4.33
C VAL A 194 -8.86 -9.30 -4.32
N GLY A 195 -7.79 -8.66 -3.87
CA GLY A 195 -7.63 -7.21 -3.83
C GLY A 195 -6.43 -6.73 -4.62
N PHE A 196 -6.38 -5.41 -4.83
CA PHE A 196 -5.28 -4.76 -5.56
C PHE A 196 -4.91 -3.42 -4.92
N HIS A 197 -3.61 -3.17 -4.77
CA HIS A 197 -3.03 -1.91 -4.33
C HIS A 197 -2.05 -1.40 -5.39
N ALA A 198 -2.29 -0.21 -5.92
CA ALA A 198 -1.50 0.37 -7.01
C ALA A 198 -0.76 1.63 -6.61
N HIS A 199 0.57 1.64 -6.80
CA HIS A 199 1.35 2.88 -6.84
C HIS A 199 1.27 3.55 -8.22
N ASN A 200 1.49 4.88 -8.26
CA ASN A 200 1.18 5.70 -9.43
C ASN A 200 2.41 6.13 -10.25
N ASN A 201 3.52 5.41 -10.18
CA ASN A 201 4.78 5.81 -10.80
C ASN A 201 4.70 6.01 -12.32
N LEU A 202 3.95 5.15 -13.00
CA LEU A 202 3.66 5.29 -14.44
C LEU A 202 2.36 6.06 -14.74
N GLY A 203 1.72 6.66 -13.73
CA GLY A 203 0.45 7.36 -13.90
C GLY A 203 -0.75 6.44 -14.16
N MET A 204 -0.62 5.14 -13.88
CA MET A 204 -1.60 4.13 -14.23
C MET A 204 -2.42 3.59 -13.04
N ALA A 205 -2.22 4.11 -11.83
CA ALA A 205 -2.79 3.51 -10.62
C ALA A 205 -4.33 3.38 -10.66
N VAL A 206 -5.05 4.41 -11.05
CA VAL A 206 -6.52 4.37 -11.18
C VAL A 206 -6.95 3.41 -12.30
N SER A 207 -6.26 3.42 -13.44
CA SER A 207 -6.51 2.50 -14.55
C SER A 207 -6.25 1.04 -14.16
N ASN A 208 -5.16 0.78 -13.45
CA ASN A 208 -4.80 -0.56 -12.97
C ASN A 208 -5.79 -1.07 -11.92
N ALA A 209 -6.21 -0.21 -10.97
CA ALA A 209 -7.24 -0.54 -9.99
C ALA A 209 -8.59 -0.87 -10.67
N TYR A 210 -8.99 -0.08 -11.66
CA TYR A 210 -10.19 -0.36 -12.44
C TYR A 210 -10.07 -1.67 -13.23
N THR A 211 -8.92 -1.93 -13.87
CA THR A 211 -8.64 -3.20 -14.55
C THR A 211 -8.71 -4.39 -13.59
N ALA A 212 -8.20 -4.24 -12.36
CA ALA A 212 -8.30 -5.28 -11.34
C ALA A 212 -9.76 -5.61 -11.02
N ILE A 213 -10.61 -4.59 -10.81
CA ILE A 213 -12.04 -4.78 -10.56
C ILE A 213 -12.72 -5.52 -11.73
N GLN A 214 -12.45 -5.11 -12.97
CA GLN A 214 -13.02 -5.76 -14.16
C GLN A 214 -12.61 -7.24 -14.29
N ASN A 215 -11.53 -7.66 -13.63
CA ASN A 215 -11.00 -9.02 -13.65
C ASN A 215 -11.21 -9.79 -12.34
N GLY A 216 -12.10 -9.32 -11.46
CA GLY A 216 -12.57 -10.06 -10.30
C GLY A 216 -12.06 -9.57 -8.94
N ALA A 217 -11.24 -8.51 -8.88
CA ALA A 217 -10.89 -7.91 -7.61
C ALA A 217 -12.13 -7.29 -6.93
N SER A 218 -12.37 -7.66 -5.68
CA SER A 218 -13.44 -7.14 -4.83
C SER A 218 -12.95 -6.10 -3.81
N ILE A 219 -11.63 -5.94 -3.66
CA ILE A 219 -11.00 -5.02 -2.72
C ILE A 219 -10.04 -4.11 -3.50
N ILE A 220 -10.15 -2.80 -3.30
CA ILE A 220 -9.14 -1.85 -3.75
C ILE A 220 -8.60 -1.10 -2.55
N ASP A 221 -7.28 -1.23 -2.35
CA ASP A 221 -6.51 -0.46 -1.39
C ASP A 221 -5.82 0.71 -2.11
N GLY A 222 -6.01 1.89 -1.61
CA GLY A 222 -5.45 3.12 -2.16
C GLY A 222 -5.46 4.23 -1.13
N THR A 223 -5.38 5.48 -1.59
CA THR A 223 -5.36 6.62 -0.68
C THR A 223 -6.22 7.77 -1.21
N VAL A 224 -6.79 8.55 -0.30
CA VAL A 224 -7.47 9.79 -0.66
C VAL A 224 -6.44 10.80 -1.17
N GLY A 225 -6.74 11.41 -2.30
CA GLY A 225 -5.82 12.31 -2.98
C GLY A 225 -4.60 11.64 -3.62
N GLY A 226 -4.50 10.32 -3.60
CA GLY A 226 -3.29 9.61 -4.01
C GLY A 226 -2.11 9.85 -3.07
N PHE A 227 -2.37 10.25 -1.83
CA PHE A 227 -1.36 10.59 -0.83
C PHE A 227 -0.43 9.41 -0.53
N GLY A 228 0.89 9.57 -0.72
CA GLY A 228 1.84 8.46 -0.52
C GLY A 228 3.24 8.75 -1.02
N ALA A 229 4.08 7.72 -0.99
CA ALA A 229 5.47 7.80 -1.44
C ALA A 229 5.59 8.12 -2.93
N GLY A 230 6.55 8.94 -3.29
CA GLY A 230 6.92 9.21 -4.70
C GLY A 230 5.77 9.81 -5.50
N ALA A 231 5.26 9.08 -6.48
CA ALA A 231 4.12 9.48 -7.31
C ALA A 231 2.75 9.27 -6.61
N GLY A 232 2.77 8.70 -5.41
CA GLY A 232 1.58 8.35 -4.64
C GLY A 232 0.93 7.04 -5.09
N ASN A 233 -0.34 6.92 -4.77
CA ASN A 233 -1.15 5.71 -4.89
C ASN A 233 -2.33 5.92 -5.84
N CYS A 234 -3.16 4.89 -5.99
CA CYS A 234 -4.48 5.01 -6.59
C CYS A 234 -5.32 6.04 -5.82
N GLN A 235 -5.79 7.07 -6.53
CA GLN A 235 -6.69 8.09 -5.97
C GLN A 235 -8.08 7.49 -5.82
N LEU A 236 -8.50 7.21 -4.57
CA LEU A 236 -9.76 6.52 -4.29
C LEU A 236 -10.97 7.31 -4.76
N GLU A 237 -10.97 8.64 -4.63
CA GLU A 237 -12.07 9.50 -5.11
C GLU A 237 -12.19 9.51 -6.63
N ALA A 238 -11.08 9.45 -7.36
CA ALA A 238 -11.09 9.39 -8.82
C ALA A 238 -11.59 8.02 -9.31
N LEU A 239 -11.13 6.94 -8.68
CA LEU A 239 -11.63 5.60 -8.95
C LEU A 239 -13.12 5.50 -8.63
N LEU A 240 -13.57 6.00 -7.48
CA LEU A 240 -14.99 5.98 -7.10
C LEU A 240 -15.86 6.70 -8.12
N ALA A 241 -15.44 7.88 -8.59
CA ALA A 241 -16.16 8.60 -9.64
C ALA A 241 -16.29 7.78 -10.93
N LEU A 242 -15.23 7.03 -11.30
CA LEU A 242 -15.25 6.11 -12.44
C LEU A 242 -16.21 4.94 -12.19
N LEU A 243 -16.18 4.31 -11.01
CA LEU A 243 -17.10 3.20 -10.68
C LEU A 243 -18.57 3.64 -10.71
N MET A 244 -18.86 4.84 -10.19
CA MET A 244 -20.21 5.42 -10.25
C MET A 244 -20.66 5.62 -11.70
N LYS A 245 -19.78 6.04 -12.58
CA LYS A 245 -20.06 6.25 -14.02
C LYS A 245 -20.34 4.93 -14.73
N GLU A 246 -19.67 3.86 -14.33
CA GLU A 246 -19.83 2.50 -14.87
C GLU A 246 -20.90 1.68 -14.12
N ASN A 247 -21.62 2.28 -13.14
CA ASN A 247 -22.64 1.62 -12.32
C ASN A 247 -22.13 0.40 -11.55
N ILE A 248 -20.86 0.42 -11.13
CA ILE A 248 -20.27 -0.62 -10.29
C ILE A 248 -20.58 -0.32 -8.83
N LEU A 249 -21.10 -1.32 -8.11
CA LEU A 249 -21.59 -1.15 -6.75
C LEU A 249 -20.47 -1.03 -5.72
N THR A 250 -20.60 -0.05 -4.81
CA THR A 250 -19.78 0.13 -3.61
C THR A 250 -20.60 0.85 -2.54
N ASP A 251 -20.19 0.78 -1.27
CA ASP A 251 -20.74 1.60 -0.19
C ASP A 251 -20.14 3.00 -0.16
N ALA A 252 -19.04 3.22 -0.85
CA ALA A 252 -18.28 4.45 -0.80
C ALA A 252 -19.10 5.64 -1.35
N LYS A 253 -18.90 6.81 -0.72
CA LYS A 253 -19.61 8.06 -1.04
C LYS A 253 -18.59 9.11 -1.49
N LEU A 254 -18.81 9.68 -2.67
CA LEU A 254 -17.84 10.55 -3.32
C LEU A 254 -17.59 11.87 -2.55
N TYR A 255 -18.65 12.59 -2.14
CA TYR A 255 -18.49 13.90 -1.54
C TYR A 255 -17.70 13.91 -0.21
N PRO A 256 -17.99 13.02 0.76
CA PRO A 256 -17.16 12.94 1.97
C PRO A 256 -15.68 12.67 1.67
N MET A 257 -15.39 11.88 0.63
CA MET A 257 -14.03 11.58 0.21
C MET A 257 -13.33 12.79 -0.44
N LEU A 258 -14.05 13.55 -1.27
CA LEU A 258 -13.57 14.81 -1.86
C LEU A 258 -13.32 15.89 -0.79
N ASP A 259 -14.18 15.96 0.23
CA ASP A 259 -14.00 16.88 1.35
C ASP A 259 -12.76 16.49 2.16
N ALA A 260 -12.56 15.19 2.46
CA ALA A 260 -11.37 14.71 3.14
C ALA A 260 -10.09 15.02 2.33
N GLN A 261 -10.14 14.87 1.00
CA GLN A 261 -9.03 15.25 0.12
C GLN A 261 -8.67 16.73 0.25
N LYS A 262 -9.68 17.61 0.17
CA LYS A 262 -9.46 19.05 0.21
C LYS A 262 -8.95 19.50 1.58
N GLU A 263 -9.72 19.21 2.63
CA GLU A 263 -9.51 19.77 3.96
C GLU A 263 -8.29 19.19 4.67
N ILE A 264 -7.99 17.91 4.45
CA ILE A 264 -6.91 17.24 5.16
C ILE A 264 -5.67 17.09 4.29
N ILE A 265 -5.80 16.46 3.12
CA ILE A 265 -4.63 16.13 2.31
C ILE A 265 -4.01 17.40 1.69
N ASN A 266 -4.82 18.29 1.14
CA ASN A 266 -4.30 19.49 0.50
C ASN A 266 -3.96 20.59 1.52
N ASP A 267 -4.87 20.88 2.44
CA ASP A 267 -4.75 22.04 3.30
C ASP A 267 -3.88 21.77 4.54
N MET A 268 -3.95 20.56 5.12
CA MET A 268 -3.21 20.21 6.33
C MET A 268 -1.82 19.66 6.06
N PHE A 269 -1.66 18.76 5.05
CA PHE A 269 -0.37 18.15 4.74
C PHE A 269 0.45 18.89 3.69
N HIS A 270 -0.11 19.86 2.95
CA HIS A 270 0.57 20.60 1.90
C HIS A 270 1.32 19.69 0.90
N TYR A 271 0.68 18.57 0.54
CA TYR A 271 1.29 17.54 -0.28
C TYR A 271 1.43 17.97 -1.73
N ASP A 272 2.67 18.02 -2.24
CA ASP A 272 2.95 18.26 -3.65
C ASP A 272 2.75 16.96 -4.44
N LYS A 273 1.71 16.97 -5.28
CA LYS A 273 1.27 15.79 -6.02
C LYS A 273 1.93 15.72 -7.39
N GLY A 274 2.27 14.53 -7.80
CA GLY A 274 2.45 14.31 -9.21
C GLY A 274 3.53 13.34 -9.62
N VAL A 275 3.31 12.81 -10.81
CA VAL A 275 4.24 11.98 -11.54
C VAL A 275 5.33 12.90 -12.12
N ASN A 276 6.52 12.89 -11.56
CA ASN A 276 7.68 13.62 -12.05
C ASN A 276 8.68 12.68 -12.75
N SER A 277 9.76 13.26 -13.33
CA SER A 277 10.74 12.49 -14.09
C SER A 277 11.38 11.33 -13.32
N THR A 278 11.69 11.54 -12.05
CA THR A 278 12.26 10.51 -11.17
C THR A 278 11.24 9.38 -10.92
N CYS A 279 9.97 9.74 -10.67
CA CYS A 279 8.89 8.77 -10.49
C CYS A 279 8.66 7.91 -11.74
N ILE A 280 8.63 8.54 -12.93
CA ILE A 280 8.46 7.82 -14.21
C ILE A 280 9.58 6.80 -14.40
N VAL A 281 10.83 7.20 -14.19
CA VAL A 281 11.97 6.29 -14.38
C VAL A 281 12.01 5.19 -13.31
N SER A 282 11.64 5.50 -12.08
CA SER A 282 11.49 4.50 -11.01
C SER A 282 10.46 3.43 -11.40
N GLY A 283 9.27 3.84 -11.87
CA GLY A 283 8.25 2.90 -12.37
C GLY A 283 8.71 2.10 -13.59
N TYR A 284 9.34 2.76 -14.57
CA TYR A 284 9.91 2.09 -15.75
C TYR A 284 10.97 1.04 -15.36
N ALA A 285 11.81 1.35 -14.38
CA ALA A 285 12.86 0.45 -13.89
C ALA A 285 12.35 -0.64 -12.92
N GLY A 286 11.09 -0.57 -12.46
CA GLY A 286 10.54 -1.49 -11.48
C GLY A 286 11.15 -1.33 -10.08
N VAL A 287 11.46 -0.10 -9.67
CA VAL A 287 12.08 0.20 -8.37
C VAL A 287 11.09 0.94 -7.47
N VAL A 288 10.99 0.51 -6.22
CA VAL A 288 10.02 1.07 -5.26
C VAL A 288 10.24 2.56 -4.98
N SER A 289 9.14 3.31 -4.83
CA SER A 289 9.15 4.76 -4.63
C SER A 289 9.81 5.22 -3.33
N THR A 290 9.90 4.35 -2.33
CA THR A 290 10.56 4.67 -1.04
C THR A 290 12.04 5.02 -1.19
N PHE A 291 12.70 4.55 -2.25
CA PHE A 291 14.09 4.87 -2.55
C PHE A 291 14.30 6.32 -3.06
N LYS A 292 13.23 7.00 -3.50
CA LYS A 292 13.34 8.30 -4.19
C LYS A 292 14.24 9.30 -3.47
N ASN A 293 13.92 9.59 -2.22
CA ASN A 293 14.65 10.62 -1.46
C ASN A 293 16.13 10.27 -1.30
N ARG A 294 16.43 8.98 -1.06
CA ARG A 294 17.81 8.52 -0.89
C ARG A 294 18.58 8.52 -2.19
N VAL A 295 17.95 8.11 -3.29
CA VAL A 295 18.54 8.16 -4.64
C VAL A 295 18.83 9.59 -5.05
N GLU A 296 17.90 10.54 -4.87
CA GLU A 296 18.09 11.95 -5.20
C GLU A 296 19.25 12.57 -4.38
N GLN A 297 19.35 12.25 -3.09
CA GLN A 297 20.45 12.72 -2.25
C GLN A 297 21.82 12.17 -2.74
N ILE A 298 21.92 10.86 -2.97
CA ILE A 298 23.15 10.23 -3.45
C ILE A 298 23.53 10.74 -4.85
N ALA A 299 22.54 10.97 -5.72
CA ALA A 299 22.76 11.53 -7.03
C ALA A 299 23.42 12.93 -6.96
N GLN A 300 22.98 13.79 -6.03
CA GLN A 300 23.59 15.09 -5.77
C GLN A 300 25.02 14.94 -5.26
N ASP A 301 25.25 14.08 -4.26
CA ASP A 301 26.58 13.89 -3.63
C ASP A 301 27.62 13.39 -4.64
N TYR A 302 27.22 12.49 -5.55
CA TYR A 302 28.09 11.88 -6.57
C TYR A 302 28.05 12.59 -7.93
N LYS A 303 27.29 13.68 -8.09
CA LYS A 303 27.07 14.41 -9.35
C LYS A 303 26.61 13.50 -10.49
N LEU A 304 25.65 12.62 -10.18
CA LEU A 304 24.99 11.70 -11.10
C LEU A 304 23.57 12.17 -11.40
N ASP A 305 23.00 11.63 -12.49
CA ASP A 305 21.57 11.73 -12.72
C ASP A 305 20.84 10.65 -11.89
N ALA A 306 19.88 11.06 -11.08
CA ALA A 306 19.08 10.14 -10.26
C ALA A 306 18.37 9.05 -11.11
N ARG A 307 18.02 9.38 -12.35
CA ARG A 307 17.38 8.46 -13.29
C ARG A 307 18.30 7.32 -13.68
N ASP A 308 19.59 7.58 -13.88
CA ASP A 308 20.58 6.53 -14.20
C ASP A 308 20.75 5.55 -13.03
N ILE A 309 20.70 6.07 -11.79
CA ILE A 309 20.74 5.23 -10.59
C ILE A 309 19.52 4.31 -10.55
N PHE A 310 18.29 4.82 -10.79
CA PHE A 310 17.09 4.00 -10.83
C PHE A 310 17.14 2.92 -11.90
N VAL A 311 17.59 3.25 -13.12
CA VAL A 311 17.73 2.26 -14.20
C VAL A 311 18.69 1.13 -13.82
N GLU A 312 19.80 1.45 -13.17
CA GLU A 312 20.78 0.44 -12.74
C GLU A 312 20.28 -0.39 -11.54
N LEU A 313 19.56 0.23 -10.60
CA LEU A 313 18.88 -0.48 -9.50
C LEU A 313 17.84 -1.48 -10.03
N GLY A 314 17.08 -1.09 -11.05
CA GLY A 314 16.09 -1.97 -11.69
C GLY A 314 16.73 -3.19 -12.33
N LYS A 315 17.88 -3.05 -13.02
CA LYS A 315 18.64 -4.19 -13.57
C LYS A 315 19.09 -5.17 -12.48
N ARG A 316 19.33 -4.68 -11.26
CA ARG A 316 19.72 -5.48 -10.10
C ARG A 316 18.52 -6.00 -9.30
N LYS A 317 17.29 -5.71 -9.75
CA LYS A 317 16.02 -6.08 -9.09
C LYS A 317 15.98 -5.63 -7.61
N ALA A 318 16.42 -4.40 -7.35
CA ALA A 318 16.51 -3.84 -5.99
C ALA A 318 15.11 -3.77 -5.34
N ILE A 319 15.03 -4.20 -4.09
CA ILE A 319 13.81 -4.18 -3.28
C ILE A 319 14.00 -3.29 -2.03
N ALA A 320 12.89 -2.91 -1.39
CA ALA A 320 12.92 -2.11 -0.18
C ALA A 320 13.80 -2.74 0.91
N GLY A 321 14.56 -1.91 1.64
CA GLY A 321 15.50 -2.33 2.67
C GLY A 321 16.94 -2.55 2.17
N GLN A 322 17.18 -2.50 0.86
CA GLN A 322 18.52 -2.62 0.26
C GLN A 322 19.15 -1.25 -0.01
N ASP A 323 19.13 -0.35 0.97
CA ASP A 323 19.64 1.03 0.80
C ASP A 323 21.13 1.10 0.46
N ASP A 324 21.94 0.13 0.91
CA ASP A 324 23.35 0.04 0.59
C ASP A 324 23.60 -0.15 -0.91
N LEU A 325 22.69 -0.83 -1.60
CA LEU A 325 22.77 -1.05 -3.03
C LEU A 325 22.72 0.26 -3.83
N ILE A 326 22.07 1.30 -3.31
CA ILE A 326 22.02 2.63 -3.95
C ILE A 326 23.42 3.24 -4.03
N LEU A 327 24.21 3.10 -2.93
CA LEU A 327 25.56 3.60 -2.88
C LEU A 327 26.50 2.81 -3.81
N GLU A 328 26.38 1.48 -3.81
CA GLU A 328 27.16 0.63 -4.72
C GLU A 328 26.90 0.97 -6.19
N VAL A 329 25.63 1.19 -6.55
CA VAL A 329 25.23 1.61 -7.90
C VAL A 329 25.83 2.98 -8.24
N ALA A 330 25.79 3.94 -7.32
CA ALA A 330 26.37 5.26 -7.56
C ALA A 330 27.89 5.16 -7.80
N GLN A 331 28.62 4.40 -6.99
CA GLN A 331 30.05 4.16 -7.16
C GLN A 331 30.37 3.47 -8.51
N PHE A 332 29.56 2.46 -8.87
CA PHE A 332 29.69 1.79 -10.18
C PHE A 332 29.50 2.76 -11.35
N LEU A 333 28.51 3.65 -11.29
CA LEU A 333 28.24 4.63 -12.34
C LEU A 333 29.34 5.71 -12.45
N VAL A 334 29.94 6.13 -11.33
CA VAL A 334 31.12 7.03 -11.34
C VAL A 334 32.30 6.39 -12.03
N ASN A 335 32.59 5.11 -11.72
CA ASN A 335 33.73 4.39 -12.29
C ASN A 335 33.55 4.03 -13.79
N LYS A 336 32.33 4.15 -14.30
CA LYS A 336 31.99 3.86 -15.72
C LYS A 336 32.08 5.13 -16.60
N LYS A 337 32.12 6.33 -16.02
CA LYS A 337 32.36 7.60 -16.73
C LYS A 337 33.83 7.81 -17.00
#